data_30d530632b79e926238e64ac2d36fbd9
#
_entry.id   30d530632b79e926238e64ac2d36fbd9
#
_cell.length_a   1.000
_cell.length_b   1.000
_cell.length_c   1.000
_cell.angle_alpha   90.00
_cell.angle_beta   90.00
_cell.angle_gamma   90.00
#
_symmetry.space_group_name_H-M   'P 1'
#
loop_
_entity.id
_entity.type
_entity.pdbx_description
1 polymer ?
#
loop_
_entity_poly.entity_id
_entity_poly.type
_entity_poly.pdbx_seq_one_letter_code
_entity_poly.pdbx_strand_id
1 'polypeptide(L)'
;MSESNSKSVLEDMIKSVITRDGKGTADTMLISSHLSQMKMFGIRQGVEYYPLQDNLGTQRFDFIQQVIKFNQLDARLDAIWDRFLVYGKGLFYIRPTEKSYRLYWFNKDSYRTYYTPEGELEEVIIIYPYKVRSSKG
;
A
#
# COMPACT_ATOMS: atom_id res chain seq x y z
N MET A 1 -2.09 -5.89 -31.55
CA MET A 1 -2.11 -4.43 -31.29
C MET A 1 -3.29 -3.93 -30.44
N SER A 2 -4.30 -4.73 -30.16
CA SER A 2 -5.47 -4.29 -29.36
C SER A 2 -5.30 -4.45 -27.83
N GLU A 3 -4.46 -5.35 -27.37
CA GLU A 3 -4.29 -5.63 -25.93
C GLU A 3 -3.51 -4.57 -25.15
N SER A 4 -2.56 -3.87 -25.77
CA SER A 4 -1.80 -2.83 -25.08
C SER A 4 -2.63 -1.57 -24.83
N ASN A 5 -3.60 -1.28 -25.69
CA ASN A 5 -4.43 -0.09 -25.59
C ASN A 5 -5.53 -0.24 -24.51
N SER A 6 -6.09 -1.44 -24.37
CA SER A 6 -7.09 -1.73 -23.32
C SER A 6 -6.48 -1.69 -21.92
N LYS A 7 -5.21 -2.10 -21.79
CA LYS A 7 -4.50 -2.12 -20.50
C LYS A 7 -4.18 -0.71 -20.01
N SER A 8 -3.78 0.20 -20.90
CA SER A 8 -3.53 1.60 -20.54
C SER A 8 -4.80 2.35 -20.17
N VAL A 9 -5.91 2.10 -20.86
CA VAL A 9 -7.22 2.71 -20.53
C VAL A 9 -7.70 2.26 -19.17
N LEU A 10 -7.56 0.96 -18.84
CA LEU A 10 -7.93 0.43 -17.53
C LEU A 10 -7.06 1.04 -16.42
N GLU A 11 -5.76 1.18 -16.63
CA GLU A 11 -4.85 1.81 -15.66
C GLU A 11 -5.19 3.29 -15.42
N ASP A 12 -5.56 4.03 -16.44
CA ASP A 12 -5.96 5.43 -16.31
C ASP A 12 -7.31 5.58 -15.59
N MET A 13 -8.28 4.71 -15.88
CA MET A 13 -9.54 4.63 -15.14
C MET A 13 -9.31 4.33 -13.66
N ILE A 14 -8.44 3.39 -13.35
CA ILE A 14 -8.06 3.02 -12.00
C ILE A 14 -7.39 4.19 -11.27
N LYS A 15 -6.46 4.91 -11.92
CA LYS A 15 -5.83 6.11 -11.37
C LYS A 15 -6.85 7.20 -11.04
N SER A 16 -7.85 7.41 -11.90
CA SER A 16 -8.91 8.41 -11.68
C SER A 16 -9.78 8.08 -10.47
N VAL A 17 -10.05 6.80 -10.21
CA VAL A 17 -10.76 6.34 -9.00
C VAL A 17 -9.96 6.62 -7.73
N ILE A 18 -8.65 6.37 -7.77
CA ILE A 18 -7.78 6.56 -6.60
C ILE A 18 -7.58 8.05 -6.28
N THR A 19 -7.44 8.88 -7.30
CA THR A 19 -7.20 10.33 -7.14
C THR A 19 -8.49 11.12 -6.81
N ARG A 20 -9.65 10.48 -6.85
CA ARG A 20 -10.97 11.13 -6.69
C ARG A 20 -11.17 12.34 -7.61
N ASP A 21 -10.56 12.29 -8.74
CA ASP A 21 -10.61 13.36 -9.73
C ASP A 21 -11.97 13.32 -10.42
N GLY A 22 -12.99 13.98 -9.91
CA GLY A 22 -14.43 13.92 -10.22
C GLY A 22 -14.88 13.89 -11.70
N LYS A 23 -13.99 13.53 -12.62
CA LYS A 23 -14.20 13.38 -14.06
C LYS A 23 -14.35 11.91 -14.49
N GLY A 24 -14.89 11.08 -13.62
CA GLY A 24 -15.08 9.66 -13.90
C GLY A 24 -16.19 9.38 -14.92
N THR A 25 -15.94 8.41 -15.79
CA THR A 25 -16.95 7.75 -16.61
C THR A 25 -17.88 6.88 -15.73
N ALA A 26 -19.01 6.40 -16.27
CA ALA A 26 -19.90 5.48 -15.58
C ALA A 26 -19.16 4.20 -15.10
N ASP A 27 -18.20 3.72 -15.87
CA ASP A 27 -17.37 2.56 -15.52
C ASP A 27 -16.45 2.85 -14.32
N THR A 28 -15.91 4.05 -14.22
CA THR A 28 -15.11 4.50 -13.08
C THR A 28 -15.95 4.55 -11.80
N MET A 29 -17.20 4.99 -11.88
CA MET A 29 -18.13 4.99 -10.76
C MET A 29 -18.47 3.57 -10.30
N LEU A 30 -18.63 2.63 -11.22
CA LEU A 30 -18.90 1.22 -10.91
C LEU A 30 -17.71 0.60 -10.17
N ILE A 31 -16.49 0.80 -10.64
CA ILE A 31 -15.27 0.34 -9.97
C ILE A 31 -15.15 0.94 -8.57
N SER A 32 -15.37 2.25 -8.42
CA SER A 32 -15.36 2.94 -7.13
C SER A 32 -16.40 2.37 -6.16
N SER A 33 -17.61 2.05 -6.64
CA SER A 33 -18.65 1.42 -5.84
C SER A 33 -18.24 0.02 -5.37
N HIS A 34 -17.67 -0.81 -6.23
CA HIS A 34 -17.17 -2.13 -5.85
C HIS A 34 -16.04 -2.06 -4.84
N LEU A 35 -15.07 -1.17 -5.02
CA LEU A 35 -13.98 -0.95 -4.06
C LEU A 35 -14.52 -0.52 -2.70
N SER A 36 -15.52 0.36 -2.68
CA SER A 36 -16.17 0.81 -1.44
C SER A 36 -16.88 -0.33 -0.71
N GLN A 37 -17.56 -1.22 -1.45
CA GLN A 37 -18.20 -2.41 -0.88
C GLN A 37 -17.16 -3.39 -0.32
N MET A 38 -16.10 -3.68 -1.05
CA MET A 38 -15.03 -4.56 -0.59
C MET A 38 -14.36 -4.03 0.68
N LYS A 39 -14.14 -2.72 0.77
CA LYS A 39 -13.60 -2.07 1.97
C LYS A 39 -14.56 -2.16 3.16
N MET A 40 -15.85 -2.02 2.93
CA MET A 40 -16.86 -2.11 3.98
C MET A 40 -16.89 -3.49 4.63
N PHE A 41 -16.71 -4.56 3.86
CA PHE A 41 -16.65 -5.94 4.37
C PHE A 41 -15.28 -6.33 4.94
N GLY A 42 -14.20 -5.68 4.53
CA GLY A 42 -12.85 -5.99 4.97
C GLY A 42 -12.35 -5.08 6.09
N ILE A 43 -11.89 -3.89 5.74
CA ILE A 43 -11.09 -3.02 6.62
C ILE A 43 -11.92 -2.05 7.46
N ARG A 44 -13.09 -1.62 7.02
CA ARG A 44 -13.89 -0.63 7.77
C ARG A 44 -14.37 -1.12 9.12
N GLN A 45 -14.39 -2.42 9.34
CA GLN A 45 -14.67 -3.00 10.65
C GLN A 45 -13.46 -2.92 11.61
N GLY A 46 -12.32 -2.42 11.11
CA GLY A 46 -11.08 -2.32 11.85
C GLY A 46 -10.27 -3.62 11.82
N VAL A 47 -9.03 -3.53 12.28
CA VAL A 47 -8.14 -4.67 12.48
C VAL A 47 -7.89 -4.81 13.96
N GLU A 48 -8.25 -5.95 14.52
CA GLU A 48 -8.00 -6.26 15.91
C GLU A 48 -6.73 -7.11 16.02
N TYR A 49 -5.91 -6.79 16.99
CA TYR A 49 -4.64 -7.48 17.26
C TYR A 49 -4.74 -8.15 18.63
N TYR A 50 -4.32 -9.39 18.72
CA TYR A 50 -4.34 -10.16 19.95
C TYR A 50 -2.94 -10.61 20.33
N PRO A 51 -2.55 -10.54 21.62
CA PRO A 51 -1.29 -11.08 22.08
C PRO A 51 -1.28 -12.60 21.96
N LEU A 52 -0.13 -13.16 21.59
CA LEU A 52 0.07 -14.59 21.69
C LEU A 52 0.10 -15.01 23.16
N GLN A 53 -0.45 -16.19 23.46
CA GLN A 53 -0.45 -16.77 24.80
C GLN A 53 0.90 -17.45 25.08
N ASP A 54 1.96 -16.66 25.17
CA ASP A 54 3.31 -17.10 25.57
C ASP A 54 3.93 -16.12 26.57
N ASN A 55 5.09 -16.47 27.15
CA ASN A 55 5.76 -15.67 28.18
C ASN A 55 6.18 -14.26 27.70
N LEU A 56 6.29 -14.02 26.38
CA LEU A 56 6.68 -12.75 25.80
C LEU A 56 5.53 -12.09 25.00
N GLY A 57 4.36 -12.72 24.96
CA GLY A 57 3.23 -12.29 24.14
C GLY A 57 2.79 -10.86 24.45
N THR A 58 2.68 -10.51 25.73
CA THR A 58 2.29 -9.16 26.14
C THR A 58 3.33 -8.12 25.76
N GLN A 59 4.61 -8.38 25.96
CA GLN A 59 5.67 -7.42 25.61
C GLN A 59 5.76 -7.20 24.08
N ARG A 60 5.64 -8.28 23.30
CA ARG A 60 5.61 -8.20 21.83
C ARG A 60 4.39 -7.47 21.34
N PHE A 61 3.25 -7.71 21.94
CA PHE A 61 2.00 -7.03 21.63
C PHE A 61 2.10 -5.53 21.87
N ASP A 62 2.58 -5.12 23.06
CA ASP A 62 2.77 -3.70 23.42
C ASP A 62 3.73 -3.01 22.45
N PHE A 63 4.83 -3.68 22.09
CA PHE A 63 5.78 -3.17 21.10
C PHE A 63 5.11 -2.96 19.74
N ILE A 64 4.37 -3.94 19.23
CA ILE A 64 3.66 -3.84 17.94
C ILE A 64 2.63 -2.72 18.00
N GLN A 65 1.88 -2.56 19.07
CA GLN A 65 0.93 -1.47 19.28
C GLN A 65 1.61 -0.10 19.20
N GLN A 66 2.79 0.04 19.79
CA GLN A 66 3.59 1.26 19.70
C GLN A 66 4.02 1.56 18.27
N VAL A 67 4.44 0.55 17.51
CA VAL A 67 4.81 0.69 16.09
C VAL A 67 3.61 1.10 15.24
N ILE A 68 2.45 0.47 15.46
CA ILE A 68 1.20 0.80 14.76
C ILE A 68 0.81 2.26 15.03
N LYS A 69 0.82 2.67 16.29
CA LYS A 69 0.49 4.04 16.70
C LYS A 69 1.48 5.07 16.16
N PHE A 70 2.76 4.79 16.23
CA PHE A 70 3.82 5.66 15.71
C PHE A 70 3.71 5.91 14.21
N ASN A 71 3.26 4.91 13.46
CA ASN A 71 3.05 5.01 12.02
C ASN A 71 1.65 5.45 11.62
N GLN A 72 0.74 5.65 12.57
CA GLN A 72 -0.68 5.91 12.31
C GLN A 72 -1.26 4.88 11.32
N LEU A 73 -0.91 3.61 11.50
CA LEU A 73 -1.21 2.56 10.53
C LEU A 73 -2.71 2.42 10.30
N ASP A 74 -3.52 2.48 11.34
CA ASP A 74 -4.98 2.34 11.25
C ASP A 74 -5.59 3.43 10.35
N ALA A 75 -5.11 4.68 10.45
CA ALA A 75 -5.56 5.77 9.59
C ALA A 75 -5.08 5.62 8.13
N ARG A 76 -3.96 4.94 7.91
CA ARG A 76 -3.37 4.73 6.59
C ARG A 76 -3.89 3.47 5.88
N LEU A 77 -4.41 2.51 6.64
CA LEU A 77 -4.85 1.22 6.09
C LEU A 77 -5.91 1.37 5.00
N ASP A 78 -6.81 2.32 5.11
CA ASP A 78 -7.85 2.56 4.10
C ASP A 78 -7.24 2.91 2.73
N ALA A 79 -6.27 3.82 2.70
CA ALA A 79 -5.58 4.21 1.48
C ALA A 79 -4.64 3.11 0.94
N ILE A 80 -4.00 2.34 1.82
CA ILE A 80 -3.15 1.21 1.45
C ILE A 80 -4.01 0.12 0.81
N TRP A 81 -5.17 -0.15 1.38
CA TRP A 81 -6.09 -1.15 0.88
C TRP A 81 -6.67 -0.80 -0.49
N ASP A 82 -7.03 0.46 -0.73
CA ASP A 82 -7.43 0.94 -2.05
C ASP A 82 -6.38 0.60 -3.10
N ARG A 83 -5.14 0.92 -2.81
CA ARG A 83 -4.02 0.66 -3.73
C ARG A 83 -3.76 -0.82 -3.91
N PHE A 84 -3.85 -1.60 -2.83
CA PHE A 84 -3.68 -3.05 -2.90
C PHE A 84 -4.78 -3.72 -3.74
N LEU A 85 -6.04 -3.35 -3.56
CA LEU A 85 -7.15 -3.90 -4.34
C LEU A 85 -7.03 -3.58 -5.84
N VAL A 86 -6.54 -2.39 -6.15
CA VAL A 86 -6.38 -1.95 -7.53
C VAL A 86 -5.18 -2.57 -8.21
N TYR A 87 -4.02 -2.55 -7.58
CA TYR A 87 -2.76 -3.02 -8.18
C TYR A 87 -2.47 -4.50 -7.92
N GLY A 88 -3.19 -5.14 -7.01
CA GLY A 88 -3.03 -6.55 -6.64
C GLY A 88 -1.77 -6.85 -5.83
N LYS A 89 -0.84 -5.92 -5.72
CA LYS A 89 0.40 -6.06 -4.95
C LYS A 89 0.96 -4.73 -4.47
N GLY A 90 1.75 -4.79 -3.41
CA GLY A 90 2.48 -3.68 -2.86
C GLY A 90 3.61 -4.18 -1.97
N LEU A 91 4.42 -3.26 -1.50
CA LEU A 91 5.56 -3.54 -0.64
C LEU A 91 5.48 -2.72 0.63
N PHE A 92 5.57 -3.38 1.78
CA PHE A 92 5.90 -2.73 3.04
C PHE A 92 7.42 -2.76 3.24
N TYR A 93 7.99 -1.60 3.41
CA TYR A 93 9.37 -1.43 3.81
C TYR A 93 9.45 -0.98 5.26
N ILE A 94 10.18 -1.71 6.07
CA ILE A 94 10.36 -1.43 7.51
C ILE A 94 11.75 -0.86 7.72
N ARG A 95 11.81 0.38 8.18
CA ARG A 95 13.07 1.07 8.49
C ARG A 95 13.20 1.30 9.99
N PRO A 96 14.27 0.84 10.65
CA PRO A 96 14.56 1.18 12.03
C PRO A 96 14.85 2.68 12.16
N THR A 97 14.40 3.27 13.26
CA THR A 97 14.70 4.63 13.69
C THR A 97 15.22 4.61 15.12
N GLU A 98 15.72 5.73 15.62
CA GLU A 98 16.21 5.82 17.01
C GLU A 98 15.14 5.48 18.07
N LYS A 99 13.86 5.70 17.75
CA LYS A 99 12.76 5.54 18.72
C LYS A 99 11.84 4.36 18.42
N SER A 100 11.76 3.91 17.18
CA SER A 100 10.81 2.90 16.75
C SER A 100 11.11 2.43 15.33
N TYR A 101 10.15 1.81 14.68
CA TYR A 101 10.22 1.40 13.27
C TYR A 101 9.27 2.24 12.42
N ARG A 102 9.76 2.75 11.27
CA ARG A 102 8.96 3.40 10.24
C ARG A 102 8.48 2.39 9.23
N LEU A 103 7.19 2.44 8.92
CA LEU A 103 6.56 1.64 7.87
C LEU A 103 6.30 2.51 6.65
N TYR A 104 6.81 2.09 5.50
CA TYR A 104 6.57 2.71 4.20
C TYR A 104 5.81 1.75 3.32
N TRP A 105 4.81 2.25 2.63
CA TRP A 105 4.11 1.51 1.60
C TRP A 105 4.55 1.99 0.22
N PHE A 106 4.91 1.03 -0.64
CA PHE A 106 5.24 1.28 -2.03
C PHE A 106 4.27 0.56 -2.94
N ASN A 107 3.74 1.31 -3.93
CA ASN A 107 2.89 0.74 -4.96
C ASN A 107 3.70 -0.10 -5.93
N LYS A 108 3.02 -0.92 -6.71
CA LYS A 108 3.58 -1.82 -7.74
C LYS A 108 4.65 -1.17 -8.61
N ASP A 109 4.48 0.09 -9.01
CA ASP A 109 5.37 0.79 -9.94
C ASP A 109 6.60 1.42 -9.26
N SER A 110 6.62 1.45 -7.93
CA SER A 110 7.68 2.09 -7.12
C SER A 110 8.74 1.12 -6.64
N TYR A 111 8.69 -0.13 -7.05
CA TYR A 111 9.71 -1.12 -6.69
C TYR A 111 9.86 -2.21 -7.75
N ARG A 112 11.00 -2.90 -7.70
CA ARG A 112 11.31 -4.11 -8.48
C ARG A 112 11.76 -5.21 -7.52
N THR A 113 11.35 -6.43 -7.79
CA THR A 113 11.75 -7.63 -7.04
C THR A 113 12.49 -8.58 -7.95
N TYR A 114 13.57 -9.13 -7.45
CA TYR A 114 14.35 -10.16 -8.13
C TYR A 114 14.34 -11.43 -7.28
N TYR A 115 14.22 -12.56 -7.93
CA TYR A 115 14.12 -13.86 -7.29
C TYR A 115 15.24 -14.78 -7.78
N THR A 116 15.69 -15.66 -6.90
CA THR A 116 16.58 -16.75 -7.29
C THR A 116 15.86 -17.74 -8.22
N PRO A 117 16.59 -18.62 -8.94
CA PRO A 117 15.97 -19.68 -9.74
C PRO A 117 15.05 -20.59 -8.93
N GLU A 118 15.28 -20.72 -7.62
CA GLU A 118 14.48 -21.51 -6.68
C GLU A 118 13.19 -20.78 -6.22
N GLY A 119 13.03 -19.51 -6.62
CA GLY A 119 11.85 -18.68 -6.29
C GLY A 119 11.96 -17.92 -4.97
N GLU A 120 13.12 -17.86 -4.35
CA GLU A 120 13.35 -17.05 -3.15
C GLU A 120 13.61 -15.59 -3.52
N LEU A 121 13.11 -14.67 -2.70
CA LEU A 121 13.33 -13.24 -2.90
C LEU A 121 14.81 -12.90 -2.63
N GLU A 122 15.52 -12.46 -3.66
CA GLU A 122 16.95 -12.12 -3.59
C GLU A 122 17.17 -10.63 -3.35
N GLU A 123 16.50 -9.79 -4.12
CA GLU A 123 16.71 -8.34 -4.08
C GLU A 123 15.41 -7.56 -4.28
N VAL A 124 15.30 -6.42 -3.61
CA VAL A 124 14.24 -5.43 -3.81
C VAL A 124 14.86 -4.08 -4.07
N ILE A 125 14.57 -3.51 -5.24
CA ILE A 125 14.99 -2.15 -5.61
C ILE A 125 13.78 -1.23 -5.48
N ILE A 126 13.91 -0.20 -4.63
CA ILE A 126 12.87 0.81 -4.42
C ILE A 126 13.26 2.06 -5.22
N ILE A 127 12.30 2.58 -6.00
CA ILE A 127 12.48 3.74 -6.87
C ILE A 127 11.82 4.94 -6.21
N TYR A 128 12.63 5.91 -5.79
CA TYR A 128 12.14 7.18 -5.23
C TYR A 128 12.20 8.28 -6.28
N PRO A 129 11.07 8.89 -6.67
CA PRO A 129 11.10 10.16 -7.37
C PRO A 129 11.51 11.26 -6.36
N TYR A 130 12.62 11.92 -6.59
CA TYR A 130 13.00 13.10 -5.82
C TYR A 130 13.03 14.34 -6.71
N LYS A 131 12.56 15.48 -6.15
CA LYS A 131 12.66 16.76 -6.83
C LYS A 131 13.99 17.40 -6.47
N VAL A 132 14.84 17.57 -7.45
CA VAL A 132 16.04 18.42 -7.31
C VAL A 132 15.54 19.87 -7.29
N ARG A 133 15.62 20.52 -6.14
CA ARG A 133 15.50 21.98 -6.10
C ARG A 133 16.77 22.56 -6.70
N SER A 134 16.71 23.02 -7.95
CA SER A 134 17.76 23.88 -8.46
C SER A 134 17.73 25.16 -7.62
N SER A 135 18.78 25.40 -6.85
CA SER A 135 19.02 26.73 -6.28
C SER A 135 19.29 27.64 -7.47
N LYS A 136 18.27 28.39 -7.90
CA LYS A 136 18.51 29.58 -8.69
C LYS A 136 19.17 30.56 -7.73
N GLY A 137 20.47 30.67 -7.86
CA GLY A 137 21.21 31.78 -7.30
C GLY A 137 20.71 33.11 -7.86
#